data_a9b421aa3cb75efa1bd412b3a61eab65
#
_entry.id   a9b421aa3cb75efa1bd412b3a61eab65
#
_cell.length_a   1.000
_cell.length_b   1.000
_cell.length_c   1.000
_cell.angle_alpha   90.00
_cell.angle_beta   90.00
_cell.angle_gamma   90.00
#
_symmetry.space_group_name_H-M   'P 1'
#
loop_
_entity.id
_entity.type
_entity.pdbx_description
1 polymer ?
#
loop_
_entity_poly.entity_id
_entity_poly.type
_entity_poly.pdbx_seq_one_letter_code
_entity_poly.pdbx_strand_id
1 'polypeptide(L)'
;MSDSCSCCKCFFSDCIYFNQEVNFPVCLKCSNFFSNRNLKDNYYSTNNTNYNLICLSGKAGSGKDTVADYLYYNYDFPRYSFADELKKLLIEAGWDKNKDIKGRRLLQQVGASFRNYNPYHWIDKLIKCNYKFNTEIVMGKMYKNICLVDCRHINEIVDFARRLEYHYPDFHLRKQLNVCVKGPNYAQREMNSETENDISETALDDFKFDYVIKNDGTLEDMYTKIDEMMSIEFPEIKNKKVRWVNYEFSQLFNYKLRE
;
A
#
# COMPACT_ATOMS: atom_id res chain seq x y z
N MET A 1 17.22 -18.78 8.67
CA MET A 1 16.44 -19.10 7.45
C MET A 1 14.99 -19.02 7.85
N SER A 2 14.12 -18.43 7.06
CA SER A 2 12.70 -18.32 7.45
C SER A 2 12.03 -19.67 7.25
N ASP A 3 11.36 -20.19 8.28
CA ASP A 3 10.67 -21.48 8.26
C ASP A 3 9.31 -21.41 7.54
N SER A 4 9.12 -20.44 6.67
CA SER A 4 7.85 -20.23 5.94
C SER A 4 8.05 -19.92 4.46
N CYS A 5 7.09 -20.37 3.66
CA CYS A 5 7.04 -20.10 2.23
C CYS A 5 6.92 -18.60 1.94
N SER A 6 7.79 -18.07 1.10
CA SER A 6 7.77 -16.66 0.70
C SER A 6 6.51 -16.28 -0.06
N CYS A 7 5.86 -17.24 -0.72
CA CYS A 7 4.68 -17.03 -1.55
C CYS A 7 3.37 -17.12 -0.75
N CYS A 8 3.09 -18.22 -0.05
CA CYS A 8 1.80 -18.46 0.61
C CYS A 8 1.86 -18.38 2.14
N LYS A 9 3.05 -18.11 2.74
CA LYS A 9 3.28 -17.99 4.19
C LYS A 9 2.95 -19.24 5.02
N CYS A 10 2.65 -20.38 4.40
CA CYS A 10 2.52 -21.62 5.15
C CYS A 10 3.87 -22.01 5.77
N PHE A 11 3.84 -22.58 6.97
CA PHE A 11 5.03 -23.17 7.57
C PHE A 11 5.51 -24.34 6.74
N PHE A 12 6.83 -24.48 6.59
CA PHE A 12 7.43 -25.66 5.96
C PHE A 12 7.41 -26.81 6.96
N SER A 13 6.30 -27.56 7.01
CA SER A 13 6.31 -28.83 7.73
C SER A 13 7.11 -29.91 6.99
N ASP A 14 7.18 -29.82 5.64
CA ASP A 14 7.81 -30.84 4.80
C ASP A 14 8.35 -30.21 3.51
N CYS A 15 9.64 -29.96 3.43
CA CYS A 15 10.40 -29.61 2.23
C CYS A 15 10.41 -28.14 1.79
N ILE A 16 11.53 -27.52 2.02
CA ILE A 16 11.94 -26.26 1.36
C ILE A 16 12.41 -26.62 -0.04
N TYR A 17 11.66 -26.24 -1.06
CA TYR A 17 12.16 -26.24 -2.43
C TYR A 17 12.81 -24.90 -2.71
N PHE A 18 14.11 -24.89 -2.90
CA PHE A 18 14.79 -23.80 -3.57
C PHE A 18 14.50 -23.95 -5.06
N ASN A 19 13.52 -23.23 -5.54
CA ASN A 19 13.33 -23.16 -6.99
C ASN A 19 14.42 -22.22 -7.52
N GLN A 20 15.37 -22.78 -8.27
CA GLN A 20 16.47 -22.01 -8.90
C GLN A 20 15.95 -20.94 -9.86
N GLU A 21 14.71 -21.08 -10.33
CA GLU A 21 14.08 -20.16 -11.27
C GLU A 21 13.51 -18.90 -10.58
N VAL A 22 13.14 -18.95 -9.30
CA VAL A 22 12.55 -17.81 -8.57
C VAL A 22 13.42 -17.28 -7.44
N ASN A 23 14.58 -17.86 -7.21
CA ASN A 23 15.62 -17.45 -6.27
C ASN A 23 15.13 -17.12 -4.84
N PHE A 24 14.02 -17.72 -4.40
CA PHE A 24 13.51 -17.63 -3.03
C PHE A 24 12.81 -18.94 -2.60
N PRO A 25 12.76 -19.23 -1.29
CA PRO A 25 12.19 -20.48 -0.78
C PRO A 25 10.66 -20.50 -0.97
N VAL A 26 10.15 -21.55 -1.62
CA VAL A 26 8.72 -21.81 -1.84
C VAL A 26 8.34 -23.18 -1.32
N CYS A 27 7.10 -23.37 -0.86
CA CYS A 27 6.58 -24.67 -0.51
C CYS A 27 6.29 -25.51 -1.76
N LEU A 28 6.17 -26.84 -1.60
CA LEU A 28 5.86 -27.77 -2.70
C LEU A 28 4.64 -27.36 -3.51
N LYS A 29 3.58 -26.88 -2.86
CA LYS A 29 2.34 -26.43 -3.51
C LYS A 29 2.60 -25.24 -4.44
N CYS A 30 3.38 -24.27 -3.98
CA CYS A 30 3.74 -23.10 -4.80
C CYS A 30 4.76 -23.49 -5.87
N SER A 31 5.74 -24.36 -5.57
CA SER A 31 6.69 -24.87 -6.55
C SER A 31 5.98 -25.61 -7.69
N ASN A 32 5.02 -26.49 -7.37
CA ASN A 32 4.22 -27.19 -8.37
C ASN A 32 3.33 -26.25 -9.19
N PHE A 33 2.79 -25.21 -8.55
CA PHE A 33 2.02 -24.17 -9.25
C PHE A 33 2.89 -23.43 -10.26
N PHE A 34 4.13 -23.12 -9.92
CA PHE A 34 5.08 -22.45 -10.81
C PHE A 34 5.57 -23.40 -11.92
N SER A 35 5.84 -24.68 -11.61
CA SER A 35 6.36 -25.66 -12.57
C SER A 35 5.31 -26.12 -13.60
N ASN A 36 4.01 -26.15 -13.24
CA ASN A 36 2.93 -26.59 -14.12
C ASN A 36 2.42 -25.52 -15.09
N ARG A 37 2.86 -24.30 -14.96
CA ARG A 37 2.69 -23.30 -16.01
C ARG A 37 3.99 -23.23 -16.78
N ASN A 38 3.94 -23.22 -18.10
CA ASN A 38 5.05 -22.81 -18.96
C ASN A 38 5.36 -21.33 -18.71
N LEU A 39 5.76 -21.03 -17.47
CA LEU A 39 6.09 -19.69 -17.00
C LEU A 39 7.45 -19.24 -17.52
N LYS A 40 8.22 -20.15 -18.16
CA LYS A 40 9.50 -19.80 -18.77
C LYS A 40 9.39 -18.64 -19.75
N ASP A 41 8.26 -18.54 -20.47
CA ASP A 41 8.08 -17.51 -21.50
C ASP A 41 7.41 -16.22 -20.98
N ASN A 42 6.86 -16.21 -19.75
CA ASN A 42 6.13 -15.06 -19.21
C ASN A 42 6.79 -14.41 -17.99
N TYR A 43 7.79 -15.06 -17.37
CA TYR A 43 8.38 -14.59 -16.11
C TYR A 43 9.59 -13.68 -16.30
N TYR A 44 10.27 -13.85 -17.44
CA TYR A 44 11.33 -12.98 -17.89
C TYR A 44 10.98 -12.41 -19.26
N SER A 45 9.76 -11.90 -19.41
CA SER A 45 9.57 -10.88 -20.43
C SER A 45 10.46 -9.74 -19.99
N THR A 46 11.57 -9.57 -20.68
CA THR A 46 12.50 -8.44 -20.60
C THR A 46 11.83 -7.10 -20.98
N ASN A 47 10.54 -6.99 -20.73
CA ASN A 47 9.74 -5.82 -20.99
C ASN A 47 9.80 -4.94 -19.76
N ASN A 48 10.62 -3.89 -19.84
CA ASN A 48 10.60 -2.77 -18.92
C ASN A 48 9.16 -2.45 -18.52
N THR A 49 8.79 -2.75 -17.26
CA THR A 49 7.45 -2.51 -16.76
C THR A 49 7.39 -1.08 -16.25
N ASN A 50 6.81 -0.20 -17.05
CA ASN A 50 6.55 1.17 -16.62
C ASN A 50 5.31 1.22 -15.72
N TYR A 51 5.41 1.88 -14.56
CA TYR A 51 4.30 2.03 -13.62
C TYR A 51 4.08 3.49 -13.22
N ASN A 52 2.84 3.82 -12.88
CA ASN A 52 2.47 5.08 -12.28
C ASN A 52 2.32 4.90 -10.76
N LEU A 53 2.66 5.92 -10.01
CA LEU A 53 2.61 5.92 -8.55
C LEU A 53 1.81 7.11 -8.03
N ILE A 54 0.81 6.84 -7.21
CA ILE A 54 0.12 7.87 -6.42
C ILE A 54 0.46 7.65 -4.95
N CYS A 55 1.04 8.67 -4.31
CA CYS A 55 1.30 8.69 -2.87
C CYS A 55 0.23 9.54 -2.18
N LEU A 56 -0.64 8.89 -1.40
CA LEU A 56 -1.68 9.58 -0.64
C LEU A 56 -1.21 9.86 0.78
N SER A 57 -1.28 11.09 1.17
CA SER A 57 -1.10 11.56 2.55
C SER A 57 -2.34 12.30 3.04
N GLY A 58 -2.39 12.50 4.34
CA GLY A 58 -3.47 13.24 5.00
C GLY A 58 -3.66 12.73 6.41
N LYS A 59 -4.10 13.63 7.26
CA LYS A 59 -4.30 13.33 8.69
C LYS A 59 -5.41 12.28 8.89
N ALA A 60 -5.47 11.70 10.07
CA ALA A 60 -6.47 10.69 10.38
C ALA A 60 -7.89 11.24 10.12
N GLY A 61 -8.72 10.52 9.34
CA GLY A 61 -10.09 10.94 9.03
C GLY A 61 -10.24 11.95 7.91
N SER A 62 -9.16 12.30 7.22
CA SER A 62 -9.24 13.21 6.07
C SER A 62 -10.02 12.65 4.87
N GLY A 63 -10.27 11.33 4.80
CA GLY A 63 -10.93 10.69 3.67
C GLY A 63 -9.98 10.02 2.67
N LYS A 64 -8.67 9.92 2.98
CA LYS A 64 -7.69 9.29 2.08
C LYS A 64 -8.01 7.84 1.71
N ASP A 65 -8.61 7.07 2.64
CA ASP A 65 -9.04 5.70 2.33
C ASP A 65 -10.14 5.69 1.26
N THR A 66 -11.10 6.61 1.33
CA THR A 66 -12.16 6.78 0.32
C THR A 66 -11.56 7.15 -1.04
N VAL A 67 -10.58 8.06 -1.06
CA VAL A 67 -9.84 8.42 -2.29
C VAL A 67 -9.13 7.20 -2.86
N ALA A 68 -8.45 6.42 -2.03
CA ALA A 68 -7.74 5.22 -2.47
C ALA A 68 -8.69 4.14 -3.01
N ASP A 69 -9.83 3.93 -2.37
CA ASP A 69 -10.84 2.97 -2.84
C ASP A 69 -11.42 3.42 -4.18
N TYR A 70 -11.73 4.72 -4.35
CA TYR A 70 -12.21 5.24 -5.62
C TYR A 70 -11.17 5.08 -6.74
N LEU A 71 -9.90 5.37 -6.48
CA LEU A 71 -8.80 5.16 -7.43
C LEU A 71 -8.63 3.67 -7.78
N TYR A 72 -8.78 2.77 -6.81
CA TYR A 72 -8.69 1.34 -7.06
C TYR A 72 -9.78 0.85 -8.02
N TYR A 73 -11.04 1.16 -7.72
CA TYR A 73 -12.15 0.62 -8.50
C TYR A 73 -12.35 1.29 -9.86
N ASN A 74 -12.07 2.59 -9.94
CA ASN A 74 -12.34 3.34 -11.16
C ASN A 74 -11.14 3.52 -12.07
N TYR A 75 -9.93 3.44 -11.53
CA TYR A 75 -8.70 3.76 -12.27
C TYR A 75 -7.61 2.69 -12.21
N ASP A 76 -7.89 1.53 -11.59
CA ASP A 76 -6.93 0.42 -11.42
C ASP A 76 -5.64 0.82 -10.68
N PHE A 77 -5.76 1.60 -9.62
CA PHE A 77 -4.67 1.87 -8.70
C PHE A 77 -4.81 0.99 -7.44
N PRO A 78 -4.27 -0.22 -7.40
CA PRO A 78 -4.29 -1.05 -6.19
C PRO A 78 -3.62 -0.32 -5.04
N ARG A 79 -4.25 -0.45 -3.87
CA ARG A 79 -3.84 0.24 -2.65
C ARG A 79 -2.90 -0.60 -1.81
N TYR A 80 -1.83 0.02 -1.31
CA TYR A 80 -0.88 -0.56 -0.39
C TYR A 80 -0.56 0.42 0.74
N SER A 81 -0.36 -0.07 1.96
CA SER A 81 -0.07 0.75 3.12
C SER A 81 1.14 0.23 3.88
N PHE A 82 2.07 1.11 4.21
CA PHE A 82 3.21 0.79 5.09
C PHE A 82 2.75 0.34 6.48
N ALA A 83 1.63 0.89 6.95
CA ALA A 83 1.07 0.55 8.25
C ALA A 83 0.50 -0.88 8.33
N ASP A 84 0.24 -1.55 7.20
CA ASP A 84 -0.34 -2.89 7.25
C ASP A 84 0.66 -3.93 7.79
N GLU A 85 1.92 -3.83 7.42
CA GLU A 85 2.96 -4.72 7.95
C GLU A 85 3.26 -4.45 9.44
N LEU A 86 3.19 -3.18 9.87
CA LEU A 86 3.26 -2.82 11.28
C LEU A 86 2.09 -3.40 12.08
N LYS A 87 0.86 -3.26 11.56
CA LYS A 87 -0.34 -3.82 12.21
C LYS A 87 -0.26 -5.33 12.32
N LYS A 88 0.19 -6.03 11.27
CA LYS A 88 0.38 -7.49 11.32
C LYS A 88 1.33 -7.88 12.44
N LEU A 89 2.49 -7.25 12.51
CA LEU A 89 3.47 -7.49 13.58
C LEU A 89 2.86 -7.32 14.97
N LEU A 90 2.10 -6.25 15.18
CA LEU A 90 1.48 -5.97 16.47
C LEU A 90 0.33 -6.93 16.81
N ILE A 91 -0.45 -7.35 15.84
CA ILE A 91 -1.50 -8.37 16.02
C ILE A 91 -0.87 -9.72 16.41
N GLU A 92 0.21 -10.12 15.75
CA GLU A 92 0.97 -11.33 16.11
C GLU A 92 1.58 -11.22 17.52
N ALA A 93 1.91 -10.00 17.97
CA ALA A 93 2.37 -9.72 19.32
C ALA A 93 1.22 -9.56 20.36
N GLY A 94 -0.05 -9.76 19.97
CA GLY A 94 -1.20 -9.73 20.88
C GLY A 94 -1.97 -8.40 20.92
N TRP A 95 -1.73 -7.46 20.01
CA TRP A 95 -2.53 -6.24 19.95
C TRP A 95 -3.97 -6.54 19.48
N ASP A 96 -4.94 -6.02 20.20
CA ASP A 96 -6.37 -6.21 19.98
C ASP A 96 -6.98 -5.42 18.81
N LYS A 97 -6.14 -4.72 18.02
CA LYS A 97 -6.50 -3.82 16.91
C LYS A 97 -7.22 -2.53 17.36
N ASN A 98 -7.39 -2.30 18.67
CA ASN A 98 -8.03 -1.09 19.16
C ASN A 98 -7.12 0.13 18.91
N LYS A 99 -7.68 1.16 18.26
CA LYS A 99 -6.99 2.41 17.94
C LYS A 99 -7.38 3.55 18.91
N ASP A 100 -7.60 3.20 20.16
CA ASP A 100 -7.66 4.18 21.26
C ASP A 100 -6.31 4.90 21.42
N ILE A 101 -6.18 5.75 22.42
CA ILE A 101 -4.94 6.49 22.70
C ILE A 101 -3.75 5.54 22.91
N LYS A 102 -3.96 4.42 23.62
CA LYS A 102 -2.89 3.44 23.89
C LYS A 102 -2.47 2.69 22.62
N GLY A 103 -3.44 2.23 21.83
CA GLY A 103 -3.19 1.54 20.59
C GLY A 103 -2.50 2.44 19.54
N ARG A 104 -2.87 3.73 19.47
CA ARG A 104 -2.19 4.71 18.61
C ARG A 104 -0.75 4.94 19.05
N ARG A 105 -0.52 5.13 20.36
CA ARG A 105 0.82 5.28 20.93
C ARG A 105 1.69 4.05 20.64
N LEU A 106 1.14 2.86 20.77
CA LEU A 106 1.84 1.61 20.44
C LEU A 106 2.27 1.59 18.98
N LEU A 107 1.36 1.90 18.05
CA LEU A 107 1.67 1.98 16.60
C LEU A 107 2.78 3.01 16.32
N GLN A 108 2.71 4.18 16.91
CA GLN A 108 3.69 5.25 16.73
C GLN A 108 5.06 4.85 17.27
N GLN A 109 5.14 4.36 18.50
CA GLN A 109 6.40 3.97 19.15
C GLN A 109 7.09 2.81 18.43
N VAL A 110 6.38 1.74 18.12
CA VAL A 110 6.95 0.59 17.41
C VAL A 110 7.33 0.99 15.98
N GLY A 111 6.47 1.75 15.30
CA GLY A 111 6.77 2.27 13.98
C GLY A 111 8.04 3.12 13.95
N ALA A 112 8.19 4.04 14.91
CA ALA A 112 9.38 4.88 15.05
C ALA A 112 10.64 4.07 15.42
N SER A 113 10.54 3.08 16.32
CA SER A 113 11.68 2.27 16.73
C SER A 113 12.33 1.53 15.56
N PHE A 114 11.52 0.94 14.68
CA PHE A 114 12.04 0.29 13.48
C PHE A 114 12.62 1.28 12.46
N ARG A 115 12.03 2.47 12.31
CA ARG A 115 12.59 3.53 11.43
C ARG A 115 13.91 4.07 11.95
N ASN A 116 14.05 4.23 13.26
CA ASN A 116 15.31 4.67 13.88
C ASN A 116 16.44 3.65 13.66
N TYR A 117 16.11 2.36 13.67
CA TYR A 117 17.08 1.30 13.36
C TYR A 117 17.40 1.26 11.85
N ASN A 118 16.38 1.34 10.99
CA ASN A 118 16.52 1.38 9.53
C ASN A 118 15.44 2.29 8.93
N PRO A 119 15.80 3.47 8.40
CA PRO A 119 14.84 4.41 7.83
C PRO A 119 13.95 3.83 6.72
N TYR A 120 14.42 2.80 6.03
CA TYR A 120 13.70 2.13 4.94
C TYR A 120 12.93 0.88 5.38
N HIS A 121 12.90 0.57 6.70
CA HIS A 121 12.34 -0.67 7.20
C HIS A 121 10.93 -0.96 6.66
N TRP A 122 10.02 -0.02 6.77
CA TRP A 122 8.62 -0.23 6.35
C TRP A 122 8.45 -0.22 4.83
N ILE A 123 9.27 0.51 4.10
CA ILE A 123 9.33 0.48 2.64
C ILE A 123 9.78 -0.91 2.18
N ASP A 124 10.90 -1.40 2.73
CA ASP A 124 11.42 -2.73 2.39
C ASP A 124 10.46 -3.85 2.81
N LYS A 125 9.77 -3.70 3.95
CA LYS A 125 8.74 -4.64 4.38
C LYS A 125 7.57 -4.69 3.41
N LEU A 126 7.09 -3.55 2.93
CA LEU A 126 6.04 -3.53 1.93
C LEU A 126 6.52 -4.21 0.63
N ILE A 127 7.68 -3.86 0.13
CA ILE A 127 8.21 -4.37 -1.13
C ILE A 127 8.50 -5.88 -1.04
N LYS A 128 9.09 -6.37 0.06
CA LYS A 128 9.59 -7.75 0.18
C LYS A 128 8.59 -8.71 0.81
N CYS A 129 7.77 -8.25 1.75
CA CYS A 129 6.98 -9.11 2.62
C CYS A 129 5.47 -8.98 2.43
N ASN A 130 4.99 -7.94 1.73
CA ASN A 130 3.57 -7.82 1.47
C ASN A 130 3.14 -8.85 0.43
N TYR A 131 2.36 -9.84 0.87
CA TYR A 131 1.92 -10.95 0.04
C TYR A 131 1.17 -10.48 -1.22
N LYS A 132 0.27 -9.51 -1.06
CA LYS A 132 -0.52 -8.96 -2.18
C LYS A 132 0.40 -8.29 -3.20
N PHE A 133 1.29 -7.42 -2.74
CA PHE A 133 2.24 -6.72 -3.59
C PHE A 133 3.14 -7.70 -4.35
N ASN A 134 3.76 -8.65 -3.64
CA ASN A 134 4.64 -9.65 -4.24
C ASN A 134 3.91 -10.60 -5.20
N THR A 135 2.69 -11.04 -4.84
CA THR A 135 1.94 -11.96 -5.70
C THR A 135 1.54 -11.30 -7.01
N GLU A 136 1.17 -10.03 -6.97
CA GLU A 136 0.80 -9.27 -8.17
C GLU A 136 2.03 -9.06 -9.08
N ILE A 137 3.20 -8.77 -8.49
CA ILE A 137 4.47 -8.71 -9.24
C ILE A 137 4.78 -10.07 -9.86
N VAL A 138 4.80 -11.12 -9.06
CA VAL A 138 5.20 -12.48 -9.46
C VAL A 138 4.23 -13.10 -10.46
N MET A 139 2.94 -12.76 -10.44
CA MET A 139 1.95 -13.29 -11.39
C MET A 139 1.89 -12.52 -12.73
N GLY A 140 2.79 -11.56 -12.95
CA GLY A 140 2.74 -10.70 -14.14
C GLY A 140 1.44 -9.90 -14.25
N LYS A 141 0.65 -9.88 -13.15
CA LYS A 141 -0.56 -9.07 -13.01
C LYS A 141 -0.24 -7.69 -12.48
N MET A 142 1.04 -7.32 -12.54
CA MET A 142 1.41 -6.04 -12.01
C MET A 142 0.63 -4.94 -12.72
N TYR A 143 -0.17 -4.32 -11.92
CA TYR A 143 -0.85 -3.12 -12.34
C TYR A 143 0.19 -2.11 -12.76
N LYS A 144 -0.03 -1.49 -13.90
CA LYS A 144 0.77 -0.35 -14.35
C LYS A 144 0.61 0.86 -13.41
N ASN A 145 -0.09 0.68 -12.30
CA ASN A 145 -0.46 1.73 -11.36
C ASN A 145 -0.34 1.21 -9.93
N ILE A 146 0.14 2.06 -9.02
CA ILE A 146 0.31 1.77 -7.59
C ILE A 146 -0.24 2.97 -6.80
N CYS A 147 -1.04 2.72 -5.77
CA CYS A 147 -1.44 3.71 -4.80
C CYS A 147 -0.87 3.37 -3.42
N LEU A 148 0.04 4.19 -2.93
CA LEU A 148 0.52 4.13 -1.55
C LEU A 148 -0.41 4.96 -0.67
N VAL A 149 -1.10 4.31 0.24
CA VAL A 149 -2.03 4.96 1.16
C VAL A 149 -1.35 5.19 2.50
N ASP A 150 -1.66 6.31 3.13
CA ASP A 150 -1.19 6.62 4.47
C ASP A 150 0.33 6.88 4.54
N CYS A 151 0.87 7.57 3.50
CA CYS A 151 2.24 8.07 3.56
C CYS A 151 2.36 9.10 4.68
N ARG A 152 3.31 8.88 5.59
CA ARG A 152 3.50 9.65 6.82
C ARG A 152 4.89 10.29 6.92
N HIS A 153 5.86 9.80 6.16
CA HIS A 153 7.25 10.25 6.20
C HIS A 153 7.73 10.61 4.81
N ILE A 154 8.66 11.56 4.74
CA ILE A 154 9.21 12.06 3.46
C ILE A 154 9.84 10.93 2.65
N ASN A 155 10.60 10.04 3.29
CA ASN A 155 11.24 8.92 2.59
C ASN A 155 10.24 7.89 2.01
N GLU A 156 9.05 7.77 2.60
CA GLU A 156 7.98 6.92 2.05
C GLU A 156 7.49 7.45 0.69
N ILE A 157 7.59 8.75 0.47
CA ILE A 157 7.22 9.43 -0.78
C ILE A 157 8.40 9.46 -1.75
N VAL A 158 9.57 9.94 -1.30
CA VAL A 158 10.68 10.23 -2.22
C VAL A 158 11.55 9.02 -2.56
N ASP A 159 11.60 8.02 -1.69
CA ASP A 159 12.50 6.88 -1.85
C ASP A 159 11.80 5.58 -2.29
N PHE A 160 10.47 5.49 -2.23
CA PHE A 160 9.76 4.25 -2.54
C PHE A 160 10.08 3.74 -3.96
N ALA A 161 9.97 4.60 -4.96
CA ALA A 161 10.24 4.22 -6.35
C ALA A 161 11.67 3.70 -6.53
N ARG A 162 12.66 4.42 -6.01
CA ARG A 162 14.06 4.00 -6.05
C ARG A 162 14.29 2.66 -5.35
N ARG A 163 13.64 2.42 -4.20
CA ARG A 163 13.71 1.15 -3.47
C ARG A 163 13.03 0.02 -4.23
N LEU A 164 11.91 0.29 -4.88
CA LEU A 164 11.23 -0.69 -5.72
C LEU A 164 12.10 -1.11 -6.90
N GLU A 165 12.67 -0.17 -7.63
CA GLU A 165 13.57 -0.41 -8.76
C GLU A 165 14.86 -1.15 -8.32
N TYR A 166 15.38 -0.86 -7.13
CA TYR A 166 16.52 -1.60 -6.57
C TYR A 166 16.21 -3.09 -6.36
N HIS A 167 14.98 -3.43 -5.92
CA HIS A 167 14.56 -4.80 -5.70
C HIS A 167 14.05 -5.50 -6.96
N TYR A 168 13.53 -4.74 -7.88
CA TYR A 168 12.96 -5.18 -9.16
C TYR A 168 13.46 -4.27 -10.30
N PRO A 169 14.66 -4.55 -10.85
CA PRO A 169 15.29 -3.67 -11.83
C PRO A 169 14.50 -3.47 -13.13
N ASP A 170 13.58 -4.38 -13.45
CA ASP A 170 12.73 -4.27 -14.64
C ASP A 170 11.54 -3.30 -14.46
N PHE A 171 11.39 -2.72 -13.25
CA PHE A 171 10.34 -1.78 -12.93
C PHE A 171 10.86 -0.35 -13.04
N HIS A 172 10.17 0.47 -13.82
CA HIS A 172 10.56 1.86 -14.03
C HIS A 172 9.39 2.80 -13.74
N LEU A 173 9.65 3.78 -12.89
CA LEU A 173 8.68 4.81 -12.59
C LEU A 173 8.41 5.65 -13.84
N ARG A 174 7.15 5.65 -14.31
CA ARG A 174 6.70 6.51 -15.40
C ARG A 174 6.30 7.89 -14.89
N LYS A 175 5.42 7.90 -13.88
CA LYS A 175 4.94 9.13 -13.25
C LYS A 175 4.63 8.89 -11.79
N GLN A 176 5.00 9.85 -10.94
CA GLN A 176 4.61 9.92 -9.54
C GLN A 176 3.76 11.17 -9.31
N LEU A 177 2.70 11.02 -8.53
CA LEU A 177 1.84 12.10 -8.06
C LEU A 177 1.70 12.02 -6.54
N ASN A 178 2.05 13.09 -5.86
CA ASN A 178 1.97 13.20 -4.41
C ASN A 178 0.73 14.01 -4.03
N VAL A 179 -0.23 13.37 -3.39
CA VAL A 179 -1.56 13.92 -3.13
C VAL A 179 -1.81 14.05 -1.64
N CYS A 180 -2.21 15.23 -1.19
CA CYS A 180 -2.68 15.46 0.17
C CYS A 180 -4.20 15.50 0.21
N VAL A 181 -4.82 14.72 1.09
CA VAL A 181 -6.26 14.78 1.36
C VAL A 181 -6.51 15.57 2.64
N LYS A 182 -7.17 16.71 2.54
CA LYS A 182 -7.52 17.58 3.68
C LYS A 182 -9.02 17.46 3.96
N GLY A 183 -9.37 16.97 5.15
CA GLY A 183 -10.77 16.82 5.58
C GLY A 183 -11.14 17.78 6.71
N PRO A 184 -12.44 18.07 6.89
CA PRO A 184 -12.93 19.03 7.89
C PRO A 184 -12.86 18.51 9.33
N ASN A 185 -12.83 17.20 9.54
CA ASN A 185 -13.12 16.58 10.84
C ASN A 185 -11.89 16.10 11.58
N TYR A 186 -10.78 16.79 11.43
CA TYR A 186 -9.56 16.44 12.15
C TYR A 186 -9.70 16.60 13.67
N ALA A 187 -10.50 17.59 14.11
CA ALA A 187 -10.61 18.00 15.52
C ALA A 187 -11.54 17.13 16.39
N GLN A 188 -12.25 16.14 15.84
CA GLN A 188 -13.27 15.39 16.59
C GLN A 188 -12.85 13.99 17.06
N ARG A 189 -11.58 13.61 16.88
CA ARG A 189 -11.11 12.28 17.31
C ARG A 189 -10.45 12.34 18.67
N GLU A 190 -10.59 11.28 19.44
CA GLU A 190 -9.84 11.04 20.68
C GLU A 190 -8.34 10.91 20.40
N MET A 191 -7.71 12.03 20.12
CA MET A 191 -6.27 12.17 20.07
C MET A 191 -5.86 13.11 21.21
N ASN A 192 -4.81 12.77 21.93
CA ASN A 192 -4.20 13.69 22.89
C ASN A 192 -3.06 14.46 22.21
N SER A 193 -2.59 15.52 22.85
CA SER A 193 -1.53 16.36 22.32
C SER A 193 -0.24 15.60 21.98
N GLU A 194 0.06 14.50 22.67
CA GLU A 194 1.25 13.69 22.39
C GLU A 194 1.12 12.91 21.08
N THR A 195 -0.05 12.31 20.79
CA THR A 195 -0.27 11.55 19.56
C THR A 195 -0.50 12.43 18.34
N GLU A 196 -0.99 13.66 18.55
CA GLU A 196 -1.17 14.66 17.49
C GLU A 196 0.15 15.29 17.02
N ASN A 197 1.08 15.49 17.95
CA ASN A 197 2.39 16.08 17.65
C ASN A 197 3.45 15.04 17.32
N ASP A 198 3.09 13.77 17.23
CA ASP A 198 4.02 12.71 16.79
C ASP A 198 4.54 12.99 15.39
N ILE A 199 5.80 12.66 15.15
CA ILE A 199 6.45 12.87 13.84
C ILE A 199 5.68 12.21 12.70
N SER A 200 4.98 11.11 12.93
CA SER A 200 4.15 10.44 11.93
C SER A 200 2.89 11.23 11.54
N GLU A 201 2.52 12.26 12.32
CA GLU A 201 1.40 13.15 12.01
C GLU A 201 1.87 14.51 11.47
N THR A 202 3.14 14.88 11.67
CA THR A 202 3.66 16.22 11.38
C THR A 202 4.76 16.25 10.32
N ALA A 203 5.45 15.13 10.05
CA ALA A 203 6.61 15.08 9.14
C ALA A 203 6.32 15.58 7.70
N LEU A 204 5.07 15.63 7.29
CA LEU A 204 4.66 16.09 5.96
C LEU A 204 3.92 17.43 5.97
N ASP A 205 3.88 18.16 7.09
CA ASP A 205 3.13 19.43 7.18
C ASP A 205 3.72 20.50 6.23
N ASP A 206 5.04 20.53 6.06
CA ASP A 206 5.75 21.43 5.14
C ASP A 206 6.05 20.81 3.76
N PHE A 207 5.60 19.56 3.51
CA PHE A 207 5.84 18.92 2.24
C PHE A 207 4.99 19.54 1.12
N LYS A 208 5.62 19.84 -0.01
CA LYS A 208 4.93 20.38 -1.19
C LYS A 208 4.32 19.25 -1.99
N PHE A 209 3.01 19.08 -1.81
CA PHE A 209 2.24 18.11 -2.59
C PHE A 209 1.94 18.65 -3.99
N ASP A 210 1.91 17.76 -4.97
CA ASP A 210 1.57 18.08 -6.36
C ASP A 210 0.09 18.43 -6.48
N TYR A 211 -0.77 17.76 -5.66
CA TYR A 211 -2.21 17.98 -5.65
C TYR A 211 -2.79 17.96 -4.23
N VAL A 212 -3.82 18.77 -4.00
CA VAL A 212 -4.53 18.81 -2.72
C VAL A 212 -6.03 18.59 -2.94
N ILE A 213 -6.56 17.47 -2.45
CA ILE A 213 -7.99 17.19 -2.44
C ILE A 213 -8.59 17.71 -1.14
N LYS A 214 -9.48 18.70 -1.22
CA LYS A 214 -10.25 19.17 -0.07
C LYS A 214 -11.52 18.36 0.06
N ASN A 215 -11.64 17.62 1.15
CA ASN A 215 -12.83 16.86 1.53
C ASN A 215 -13.72 17.74 2.43
N ASP A 216 -14.34 18.73 1.82
CA ASP A 216 -15.17 19.76 2.46
C ASP A 216 -16.62 19.78 1.94
N GLY A 217 -16.99 18.79 1.16
CA GLY A 217 -18.31 18.64 0.55
C GLY A 217 -18.88 17.24 0.72
N THR A 218 -19.71 16.85 -0.22
CA THR A 218 -20.30 15.51 -0.30
C THR A 218 -19.30 14.48 -0.83
N LEU A 219 -19.67 13.21 -0.76
CA LEU A 219 -18.89 12.12 -1.36
C LEU A 219 -18.76 12.28 -2.89
N GLU A 220 -19.83 12.73 -3.54
CA GLU A 220 -19.85 13.01 -4.99
C GLU A 220 -18.92 14.17 -5.37
N ASP A 221 -18.83 15.20 -4.52
CA ASP A 221 -17.88 16.30 -4.72
C ASP A 221 -16.43 15.78 -4.63
N MET A 222 -16.16 14.87 -3.72
CA MET A 222 -14.84 14.24 -3.61
C MET A 222 -14.53 13.43 -4.86
N TYR A 223 -15.45 12.62 -5.36
CA TYR A 223 -15.28 11.82 -6.58
C TYR A 223 -15.03 12.71 -7.79
N THR A 224 -15.76 13.82 -7.91
CA THR A 224 -15.56 14.82 -8.97
C THR A 224 -14.14 15.40 -8.93
N LYS A 225 -13.63 15.77 -7.73
CA LYS A 225 -12.27 16.28 -7.57
C LYS A 225 -11.21 15.22 -7.93
N ILE A 226 -11.46 13.95 -7.63
CA ILE A 226 -10.56 12.86 -8.04
C ILE A 226 -10.57 12.70 -9.57
N ASP A 227 -11.75 12.72 -10.20
CA ASP A 227 -11.87 12.60 -11.65
C ASP A 227 -11.18 13.76 -12.38
N GLU A 228 -11.30 14.97 -11.87
CA GLU A 228 -10.58 16.15 -12.38
C GLU A 228 -9.06 15.96 -12.27
N MET A 229 -8.57 15.57 -11.11
CA MET A 229 -7.14 15.25 -10.90
C MET A 229 -6.66 14.19 -11.89
N MET A 230 -7.41 13.09 -12.03
CA MET A 230 -7.01 12.00 -12.91
C MET A 230 -7.02 12.40 -14.37
N SER A 231 -7.99 13.21 -14.79
CA SER A 231 -8.09 13.70 -16.18
C SER A 231 -6.92 14.61 -16.57
N ILE A 232 -6.37 15.35 -15.61
CA ILE A 232 -5.23 16.26 -15.82
C ILE A 232 -3.92 15.47 -15.74
N GLU A 233 -3.76 14.65 -14.72
CA GLU A 233 -2.48 14.02 -14.40
C GLU A 233 -2.26 12.70 -15.14
N PHE A 234 -3.32 11.95 -15.43
CA PHE A 234 -3.27 10.66 -16.11
C PHE A 234 -4.36 10.57 -17.21
N PRO A 235 -4.32 11.43 -18.23
CA PRO A 235 -5.37 11.52 -19.25
C PRO A 235 -5.56 10.24 -20.07
N GLU A 236 -4.53 9.37 -20.10
CA GLU A 236 -4.60 8.07 -20.77
C GLU A 236 -5.35 7.01 -19.95
N ILE A 237 -5.55 7.22 -18.65
CA ILE A 237 -6.23 6.26 -17.76
C ILE A 237 -7.69 6.70 -17.64
N LYS A 238 -8.59 5.91 -18.21
CA LYS A 238 -10.02 6.24 -18.22
C LYS A 238 -10.75 5.72 -17.00
N ASN A 239 -11.68 6.54 -16.49
CA ASN A 239 -12.60 6.13 -15.43
C ASN A 239 -13.51 5.01 -15.93
N LYS A 240 -13.55 3.89 -15.20
CA LYS A 240 -14.41 2.73 -15.49
C LYS A 240 -15.88 2.99 -15.17
N LYS A 241 -16.19 4.13 -14.53
CA LYS A 241 -17.54 4.53 -14.11
C LYS A 241 -18.24 3.49 -13.23
N VAL A 242 -17.50 2.83 -12.37
CA VAL A 242 -18.08 1.94 -11.36
C VAL A 242 -18.86 2.81 -10.38
N ARG A 243 -20.18 2.83 -10.52
CA ARG A 243 -21.05 3.50 -9.56
C ARG A 243 -21.25 2.58 -8.34
N TRP A 244 -20.89 3.08 -7.20
CA TRP A 244 -21.20 2.42 -5.93
C TRP A 244 -22.69 2.52 -5.65
N VAL A 245 -23.40 1.46 -5.91
CA VAL A 245 -24.84 1.35 -5.61
C VAL A 245 -25.00 0.86 -4.18
N ASN A 246 -24.31 1.16 -3.21
CA ASN A 246 -24.53 0.99 -1.78
C ASN A 246 -23.22 0.85 -1.01
N TYR A 247 -22.99 1.76 -0.10
CA TYR A 247 -21.93 1.75 0.92
C TYR A 247 -21.93 0.47 1.80
N GLU A 248 -23.01 -0.27 1.86
CA GLU A 248 -23.13 -1.56 2.58
C GLU A 248 -22.33 -2.69 1.92
N PHE A 249 -22.11 -2.66 0.60
CA PHE A 249 -21.31 -3.65 -0.10
C PHE A 249 -19.81 -3.51 0.17
N SER A 250 -19.31 -2.31 0.43
CA SER A 250 -17.91 -2.08 0.76
C SER A 250 -17.53 -2.66 2.13
N GLN A 251 -18.47 -2.66 3.06
CA GLN A 251 -18.30 -3.29 4.39
C GLN A 251 -18.24 -4.82 4.27
N LEU A 252 -19.05 -5.43 3.41
CA LEU A 252 -19.06 -6.89 3.17
C LEU A 252 -17.78 -7.39 2.47
N PHE A 253 -17.23 -6.63 1.53
CA PHE A 253 -15.97 -6.98 0.87
C PHE A 253 -14.74 -6.75 1.78
N ASN A 254 -14.74 -5.68 2.55
CA ASN A 254 -13.68 -5.45 3.55
C ASN A 254 -13.69 -6.48 4.68
N TYR A 255 -14.83 -7.12 4.97
CA TYR A 255 -14.90 -8.21 5.94
C TYR A 255 -14.29 -9.50 5.41
N LYS A 256 -14.46 -9.82 4.12
CA LYS A 256 -13.90 -11.03 3.48
C LYS A 256 -12.40 -10.95 3.15
N LEU A 257 -11.80 -9.76 3.12
CA LEU A 257 -10.35 -9.58 2.93
C LEU A 257 -9.61 -9.38 4.26
N ARG A 258 -10.32 -9.43 5.40
CA ARG A 258 -9.76 -9.30 6.75
C ARG A 258 -9.74 -10.61 7.54
N GLU A 259 -10.25 -11.69 6.99
CA GLU A 259 -10.03 -13.06 7.44
C GLU A 259 -8.90 -13.72 6.62
#